data_3d66808c262885875d0fce3911d2541d
#
_entry.id   3d66808c262885875d0fce3911d2541d
#
_cell.length_a   1.000
_cell.length_b   1.000
_cell.length_c   1.000
_cell.angle_alpha   90.00
_cell.angle_beta   90.00
_cell.angle_gamma   90.00
#
_symmetry.space_group_name_H-M   'P 1'
#
loop_
_entity.id
_entity.type
_entity.pdbx_description
1 polymer ?
#
loop_
_entity_poly.entity_id
_entity_poly.type
_entity_poly.pdbx_seq_one_letter_code
_entity_poly.pdbx_strand_id
1 'polypeptide(L)'
;MKLNVLVACEYSGIVRDEFLKLGHNAISCDLLPCESTTFKDKSLHYQGDIFDILNGKAAAEYQFLNSIKWDLLIAHPPCTHLSVSGARWFPPHTKPHQAGYKDPQLRIEALQFVQDLLNQDIPHICLENPVS
;
A
#
# COMPACT_ATOMS: atom_id res chain seq x y z
N MET A 1 -16.94 -18.31 -3.20
CA MET A 1 -17.07 -16.97 -2.59
C MET A 1 -16.23 -15.97 -3.38
N LYS A 2 -16.81 -14.82 -3.71
CA LYS A 2 -16.11 -13.77 -4.43
C LYS A 2 -15.80 -12.63 -3.48
N LEU A 3 -14.52 -12.36 -3.26
CA LEU A 3 -14.05 -11.30 -2.37
C LEU A 3 -13.77 -10.01 -3.12
N ASN A 4 -13.90 -8.89 -2.42
CA ASN A 4 -13.40 -7.60 -2.87
C ASN A 4 -12.07 -7.33 -2.18
N VAL A 5 -10.98 -7.33 -2.95
CA VAL A 5 -9.62 -7.25 -2.45
C VAL A 5 -8.99 -5.93 -2.89
N LEU A 6 -8.45 -5.19 -1.93
CA LEU A 6 -7.69 -3.97 -2.20
C LEU A 6 -6.22 -4.24 -1.87
N VAL A 7 -5.35 -4.07 -2.87
CA VAL A 7 -3.91 -4.27 -2.71
C VAL A 7 -3.23 -2.91 -2.74
N ALA A 8 -2.82 -2.45 -1.58
CA ALA A 8 -2.22 -1.14 -1.41
C ALA A 8 -0.70 -1.20 -1.54
N CYS A 9 -0.12 -0.12 -2.06
CA CYS A 9 1.33 0.02 -2.23
C CYS A 9 1.92 -1.07 -3.13
N GLU A 10 1.19 -1.40 -4.20
CA GLU A 10 1.64 -2.37 -5.19
C GLU A 10 1.46 -1.80 -6.59
N TYR A 11 2.57 -1.55 -7.28
CA TYR A 11 2.54 -1.14 -8.69
C TYR A 11 2.84 -2.29 -9.65
N SER A 12 3.42 -3.39 -9.17
CA SER A 12 3.72 -4.56 -10.02
C SER A 12 2.46 -5.26 -10.54
N GLY A 13 1.38 -5.23 -9.76
CA GLY A 13 0.15 -5.93 -10.08
C GLY A 13 0.19 -7.44 -9.81
N ILE A 14 1.28 -7.96 -9.27
CA ILE A 14 1.47 -9.41 -9.10
C ILE A 14 0.43 -10.01 -8.15
N VAL A 15 0.28 -9.45 -6.97
CA VAL A 15 -0.69 -9.97 -5.98
C VAL A 15 -2.12 -9.75 -6.45
N ARG A 16 -2.42 -8.55 -6.96
CA ARG A 16 -3.73 -8.26 -7.54
C ARG A 16 -4.10 -9.28 -8.62
N ASP A 17 -3.18 -9.54 -9.56
CA ASP A 17 -3.46 -10.43 -10.69
C ASP A 17 -3.73 -11.86 -10.24
N GLU A 18 -3.07 -12.33 -9.19
CA GLU A 18 -3.34 -13.67 -8.65
C GLU A 18 -4.76 -13.78 -8.09
N PHE A 19 -5.25 -12.74 -7.40
CA PHE A 19 -6.64 -12.74 -6.94
C PHE A 19 -7.63 -12.68 -8.11
N LEU A 20 -7.31 -11.91 -9.16
CA LEU A 20 -8.15 -11.86 -10.37
C LEU A 20 -8.22 -13.23 -11.05
N LYS A 21 -7.10 -13.94 -11.14
CA LYS A 21 -7.06 -15.28 -11.72
C LYS A 21 -7.91 -16.28 -10.93
N LEU A 22 -8.04 -16.09 -9.63
CA LEU A 22 -8.88 -16.91 -8.77
C LEU A 22 -10.37 -16.55 -8.82
N GLY A 23 -10.73 -15.52 -9.59
CA GLY A 23 -12.12 -15.10 -9.77
C GLY A 23 -12.61 -14.04 -8.79
N HIS A 24 -11.73 -13.45 -7.99
CA HIS A 24 -12.09 -12.38 -7.08
C HIS A 24 -12.06 -11.01 -7.76
N ASN A 25 -12.73 -10.03 -7.18
CA ASN A 25 -12.52 -8.63 -7.54
C ASN A 25 -11.26 -8.14 -6.84
N ALA A 26 -10.34 -7.56 -7.57
CA ALA A 26 -9.10 -7.04 -6.97
C ALA A 26 -8.67 -5.75 -7.66
N ILE A 27 -8.31 -4.77 -6.86
CA ILE A 27 -7.82 -3.47 -7.29
C ILE A 27 -6.47 -3.24 -6.63
N SER A 28 -5.48 -2.80 -7.41
CA SER A 28 -4.21 -2.35 -6.85
C SER A 28 -4.17 -0.83 -6.75
N CYS A 29 -3.36 -0.32 -5.83
CA CYS A 29 -3.17 1.11 -5.63
C CYS A 29 -1.71 1.41 -5.32
N ASP A 30 -1.15 2.38 -6.01
CA ASP A 30 0.20 2.88 -5.78
C ASP A 30 0.32 4.29 -6.36
N LEU A 31 1.32 5.04 -5.92
CA LEU A 31 1.64 6.34 -6.52
C LEU A 31 2.24 6.18 -7.91
N LEU A 32 2.81 5.01 -8.22
CA LEU A 32 3.37 4.68 -9.53
C LEU A 32 2.34 3.98 -10.40
N PRO A 33 2.51 4.04 -11.75
CA PRO A 33 1.63 3.31 -12.65
C PRO A 33 1.84 1.81 -12.55
N CYS A 34 0.80 1.03 -12.87
CA CYS A 34 0.85 -0.43 -12.80
C CYS A 34 1.72 -1.01 -13.92
N GLU A 35 2.53 -2.00 -13.57
CA GLU A 35 3.43 -2.69 -14.51
C GLU A 35 2.86 -4.02 -15.04
N SER A 36 1.64 -4.40 -14.65
CA SER A 36 1.06 -5.68 -15.08
C SER A 36 0.95 -5.76 -16.60
N THR A 37 1.38 -6.88 -17.16
CA THR A 37 1.24 -7.20 -18.57
C THR A 37 0.08 -8.18 -18.82
N THR A 38 -0.49 -8.76 -17.79
CA THR A 38 -1.57 -9.75 -17.87
C THR A 38 -2.94 -9.07 -17.84
N PHE A 39 -3.16 -8.20 -16.87
CA PHE A 39 -4.41 -7.45 -16.72
C PHE A 39 -4.13 -5.97 -16.90
N LYS A 40 -4.45 -5.46 -18.10
CA LYS A 40 -4.09 -4.10 -18.51
C LYS A 40 -5.21 -3.08 -18.41
N ASP A 41 -6.38 -3.49 -17.90
CA ASP A 41 -7.49 -2.58 -17.72
C ASP A 41 -7.13 -1.52 -16.68
N LYS A 42 -7.22 -0.26 -17.08
CA LYS A 42 -6.86 0.87 -16.20
C LYS A 42 -7.74 0.95 -14.96
N SER A 43 -8.96 0.44 -15.01
CA SER A 43 -9.86 0.46 -13.85
C SER A 43 -9.41 -0.46 -12.72
N LEU A 44 -8.44 -1.35 -12.98
CA LEU A 44 -7.92 -2.29 -11.99
C LEU A 44 -6.78 -1.72 -11.14
N HIS A 45 -6.32 -0.51 -11.46
CA HIS A 45 -5.24 0.14 -10.72
C HIS A 45 -5.55 1.61 -10.48
N TYR A 46 -5.51 2.02 -9.22
CA TYR A 46 -5.63 3.42 -8.84
C TYR A 46 -4.24 4.01 -8.61
N GLN A 47 -3.82 4.90 -9.48
CA GLN A 47 -2.56 5.62 -9.33
C GLN A 47 -2.79 6.85 -8.47
N GLY A 48 -2.54 6.71 -7.19
CA GLY A 48 -2.77 7.76 -6.21
C GLY A 48 -2.59 7.28 -4.78
N ASP A 49 -3.06 8.08 -3.83
CA ASP A 49 -2.97 7.77 -2.42
C ASP A 49 -4.04 6.73 -2.04
N ILE A 50 -3.62 5.69 -1.32
CA ILE A 50 -4.53 4.65 -0.84
C ILE A 50 -5.66 5.23 0.03
N PHE A 51 -5.40 6.29 0.77
CA PHE A 51 -6.42 6.91 1.61
C PHE A 51 -7.51 7.63 0.82
N ASP A 52 -7.28 7.96 -0.45
CA ASP A 52 -8.36 8.43 -1.33
C ASP A 52 -9.43 7.36 -1.45
N ILE A 53 -9.03 6.10 -1.64
CA ILE A 53 -9.97 4.98 -1.74
C ILE A 53 -10.59 4.69 -0.37
N LEU A 54 -9.78 4.60 0.67
CA LEU A 54 -10.23 4.22 2.01
C LEU A 54 -11.19 5.26 2.62
N ASN A 55 -11.03 6.52 2.26
CA ASN A 55 -11.89 7.61 2.74
C ASN A 55 -13.09 7.90 1.82
N GLY A 56 -13.28 7.11 0.75
CA GLY A 56 -14.37 7.31 -0.19
C GLY A 56 -14.22 8.56 -1.05
N LYS A 57 -12.98 8.97 -1.34
CA LYS A 57 -12.65 10.20 -2.07
C LYS A 57 -11.77 9.93 -3.30
N ALA A 58 -11.91 8.78 -3.93
CA ALA A 58 -11.19 8.48 -5.16
C ALA A 58 -11.53 9.48 -6.26
N ALA A 59 -10.59 9.71 -7.18
CA ALA A 59 -10.77 10.62 -8.30
C ALA A 59 -12.03 10.27 -9.12
N ALA A 60 -12.57 11.26 -9.84
CA ALA A 60 -13.86 11.12 -10.53
C ALA A 60 -13.97 9.88 -11.42
N GLU A 61 -12.89 9.55 -12.13
CA GLU A 61 -12.82 8.37 -13.02
C GLU A 61 -12.90 7.04 -12.26
N TYR A 62 -12.67 7.07 -10.95
CA TYR A 62 -12.64 5.92 -10.06
C TYR A 62 -13.69 6.00 -8.96
N GLN A 63 -14.76 6.77 -9.18
CA GLN A 63 -15.84 6.92 -8.18
C GLN A 63 -16.46 5.60 -7.77
N PHE A 64 -16.46 4.61 -8.67
CA PHE A 64 -16.98 3.27 -8.34
C PHE A 64 -16.25 2.63 -7.14
N LEU A 65 -14.98 2.99 -6.90
CA LEU A 65 -14.21 2.47 -5.77
C LEU A 65 -14.75 2.97 -4.42
N ASN A 66 -15.38 4.14 -4.41
CA ASN A 66 -15.90 4.75 -3.17
C ASN A 66 -17.06 3.99 -2.56
N SER A 67 -17.76 3.18 -3.36
CA SER A 67 -18.91 2.40 -2.92
C SER A 67 -18.60 0.91 -2.70
N ILE A 68 -17.38 0.48 -2.96
CA ILE A 68 -17.00 -0.91 -2.75
C ILE A 68 -16.79 -1.18 -1.27
N LYS A 69 -17.38 -2.27 -0.79
CA LYS A 69 -17.13 -2.76 0.57
C LYS A 69 -16.01 -3.79 0.48
N TRP A 70 -14.85 -3.43 0.97
CA TRP A 70 -13.66 -4.27 0.91
C TRP A 70 -13.74 -5.41 1.93
N ASP A 71 -13.37 -6.63 1.50
CA ASP A 71 -13.30 -7.80 2.37
C ASP A 71 -11.88 -8.02 2.88
N LEU A 72 -10.89 -7.66 2.08
CA LEU A 72 -9.48 -7.87 2.38
C LEU A 72 -8.67 -6.67 1.91
N LEU A 73 -7.83 -6.15 2.79
CA LEU A 73 -6.79 -5.18 2.46
C LEU A 73 -5.44 -5.85 2.61
N ILE A 74 -4.67 -5.89 1.53
CA ILE A 74 -3.27 -6.31 1.57
C ILE A 74 -2.44 -5.09 1.25
N ALA A 75 -1.44 -4.79 2.08
CA ALA A 75 -0.59 -3.64 1.87
C ALA A 75 0.88 -4.02 1.96
N HIS A 76 1.67 -3.42 1.07
CA HIS A 76 3.13 -3.52 1.06
C HIS A 76 3.71 -2.14 1.35
N PRO A 77 3.56 -1.63 2.59
CA PRO A 77 4.01 -0.27 2.87
C PRO A 77 5.51 -0.12 2.62
N PRO A 78 5.96 1.08 2.21
CA PRO A 78 7.38 1.30 2.01
C PRO A 78 8.16 0.94 3.26
N CYS A 79 9.13 0.04 3.13
CA CYS A 79 9.88 -0.50 4.27
C CYS A 79 11.18 0.25 4.55
N THR A 80 11.55 1.21 3.72
CA THR A 80 12.83 1.91 3.79
C THR A 80 13.11 2.52 5.18
N HIS A 81 12.07 2.99 5.87
CA HIS A 81 12.19 3.62 7.19
C HIS A 81 11.85 2.68 8.34
N LEU A 82 11.33 1.48 8.06
CA LEU A 82 10.87 0.54 9.08
C LEU A 82 11.68 -0.75 9.12
N SER A 83 12.39 -1.09 8.04
CA SER A 83 13.17 -2.32 7.97
C SER A 83 14.46 -2.25 8.79
N VAL A 84 15.01 -3.41 9.13
CA VAL A 84 16.30 -3.50 9.81
C VAL A 84 17.42 -2.83 9.00
N SER A 85 17.42 -3.02 7.69
CA SER A 85 18.42 -2.40 6.82
C SER A 85 18.33 -0.88 6.80
N GLY A 86 17.15 -0.31 7.01
CA GLY A 86 16.96 1.14 7.09
C GLY A 86 17.28 1.73 8.45
N ALA A 87 17.26 0.92 9.51
CA ALA A 87 17.39 1.39 10.88
C ALA A 87 18.74 2.07 11.14
N ARG A 88 19.81 1.67 10.47
CA ARG A 88 21.17 2.22 10.62
C ARG A 88 21.25 3.72 10.27
N TRP A 89 20.30 4.24 9.52
CA TRP A 89 20.27 5.64 9.09
C TRP A 89 19.60 6.56 10.09
N PHE A 90 18.98 5.99 11.14
CA PHE A 90 18.32 6.75 12.21
C PHE A 90 19.21 6.84 13.45
N PRO A 91 19.05 7.88 14.29
CA PRO A 91 19.72 7.94 15.58
C PRO A 91 19.37 6.71 16.44
N PRO A 92 20.28 6.26 17.33
CA PRO A 92 21.61 6.78 17.58
C PRO A 92 22.69 6.30 16.62
N HIS A 93 22.35 5.47 15.63
CA HIS A 93 23.32 4.83 14.73
C HIS A 93 23.95 5.82 13.76
N THR A 94 23.23 6.86 13.38
CA THR A 94 23.72 7.89 12.45
C THR A 94 23.42 9.27 13.02
N LYS A 95 24.37 10.17 12.98
CA LYS A 95 24.24 11.54 13.49
C LYS A 95 23.83 12.50 12.37
N PRO A 96 23.17 13.65 12.71
CA PRO A 96 22.61 14.56 11.70
C PRO A 96 23.58 15.04 10.61
N HIS A 97 24.86 15.15 10.92
CA HIS A 97 25.87 15.63 9.97
C HIS A 97 26.44 14.54 9.09
N GLN A 98 26.08 13.27 9.30
CA GLN A 98 26.61 12.13 8.56
C GLN A 98 25.79 11.84 7.30
N ALA A 99 26.47 11.39 6.25
CA ALA A 99 25.78 10.96 5.04
C ALA A 99 24.83 9.78 5.35
N GLY A 100 23.66 9.81 4.77
CA GLY A 100 22.66 8.77 4.97
C GLY A 100 21.77 8.96 6.19
N TYR A 101 22.02 10.02 7.00
CA TYR A 101 21.16 10.29 8.14
C TYR A 101 19.70 10.46 7.72
N LYS A 102 18.80 9.84 8.47
CA LYS A 102 17.35 10.01 8.31
C LYS A 102 16.77 10.69 9.54
N ASP A 103 15.94 11.72 9.30
CA ASP A 103 15.20 12.38 10.37
C ASP A 103 14.28 11.35 11.04
N PRO A 104 14.27 11.26 12.38
CA PRO A 104 13.34 10.39 13.10
C PRO A 104 11.87 10.58 12.73
N GLN A 105 11.50 11.78 12.27
CA GLN A 105 10.14 12.07 11.82
C GLN A 105 9.72 11.17 10.65
N LEU A 106 10.63 10.78 9.77
CA LEU A 106 10.34 9.87 8.67
C LEU A 106 9.85 8.51 9.17
N ARG A 107 10.45 8.02 10.27
CA ARG A 107 10.04 6.76 10.89
C ARG A 107 8.68 6.90 11.58
N ILE A 108 8.45 8.02 12.24
CA ILE A 108 7.17 8.32 12.90
C ILE A 108 6.05 8.35 11.85
N GLU A 109 6.27 9.03 10.74
CA GLU A 109 5.29 9.11 9.65
C GLU A 109 5.02 7.74 9.02
N ALA A 110 6.08 6.93 8.84
CA ALA A 110 5.93 5.58 8.31
C ALA A 110 5.13 4.67 9.26
N LEU A 111 5.37 4.78 10.56
CA LEU A 111 4.61 4.04 11.57
C LEU A 111 3.15 4.50 11.62
N GLN A 112 2.90 5.80 11.50
CA GLN A 112 1.54 6.34 11.47
C GLN A 112 0.78 5.83 10.24
N PHE A 113 1.44 5.78 9.08
CA PHE A 113 0.85 5.23 7.87
C PHE A 113 0.39 3.77 8.07
N VAL A 114 1.27 2.94 8.65
CA VAL A 114 0.96 1.54 8.96
C VAL A 114 -0.21 1.45 9.93
N GLN A 115 -0.20 2.26 10.98
CA GLN A 115 -1.26 2.26 11.98
C GLN A 115 -2.61 2.68 11.38
N ASP A 116 -2.61 3.70 10.52
CA ASP A 116 -3.82 4.16 9.86
C ASP A 116 -4.40 3.07 8.94
N LEU A 117 -3.55 2.28 8.28
CA LEU A 117 -4.01 1.13 7.50
C LEU A 117 -4.63 0.05 8.39
N LEU A 118 -3.99 -0.26 9.52
CA LEU A 118 -4.49 -1.27 10.45
C LEU A 118 -5.82 -0.89 11.11
N ASN A 119 -6.09 0.40 11.22
CA ASN A 119 -7.31 0.91 11.85
C ASN A 119 -8.51 1.00 10.89
N GLN A 120 -8.37 0.56 9.65
CA GLN A 120 -9.49 0.58 8.70
C GLN A 120 -10.56 -0.44 9.08
N ASP A 121 -11.82 -0.09 8.81
CA ASP A 121 -12.96 -0.98 9.05
C ASP A 121 -13.12 -1.98 7.90
N ILE A 122 -12.14 -2.88 7.82
CA ILE A 122 -12.11 -3.96 6.81
C ILE A 122 -11.90 -5.27 7.58
N PRO A 123 -12.70 -6.32 7.30
CA PRO A 123 -12.65 -7.56 8.08
C PRO A 123 -11.27 -8.20 8.18
N HIS A 124 -10.50 -8.16 7.10
CA HIS A 124 -9.18 -8.79 7.06
C HIS A 124 -8.15 -7.82 6.51
N ILE A 125 -7.10 -7.57 7.28
CA ILE A 125 -6.00 -6.69 6.89
C ILE A 125 -4.69 -7.45 7.03
N CYS A 126 -3.93 -7.50 5.94
CA CYS A 126 -2.62 -8.14 5.90
C CYS A 126 -1.57 -7.11 5.48
N LEU A 127 -0.61 -6.87 6.35
CA LEU A 127 0.53 -6.01 6.04
C LEU A 127 1.76 -6.86 5.88
N GLU A 128 2.51 -6.61 4.81
CA GLU A 128 3.74 -7.31 4.53
C GLU A 128 4.90 -6.33 4.52
N ASN A 129 5.86 -6.54 5.42
CA ASN A 129 7.03 -5.73 5.57
C ASN A 129 8.26 -6.63 5.59
N PRO A 130 9.24 -6.43 4.70
CA PRO A 130 10.48 -7.20 4.77
C PRO A 130 11.27 -6.83 6.03
N VAL A 131 11.92 -7.83 6.62
CA VAL A 131 12.71 -7.67 7.85
C VAL A 131 14.09 -7.10 7.56
N SER A 132 14.65 -7.41 6.43
CA SER A 132 16.01 -6.99 6.07
C SER A 132 16.10 -5.57 5.53
#